data_a9e02f16c03f90ac5f988c00df0bc6d9
#
_entry.id   a9e02f16c03f90ac5f988c00df0bc6d9
#
_cell.length_a   1.000
_cell.length_b   1.000
_cell.length_c   1.000
_cell.angle_alpha   90.00
_cell.angle_beta   90.00
_cell.angle_gamma   90.00
#
_symmetry.space_group_name_H-M   'P 1'
#
loop_
_entity.id
_entity.type
_entity.pdbx_description
1 polymer ?
#
loop_
_entity_poly.entity_id
_entity_poly.type
_entity_poly.pdbx_seq_one_letter_code
_entity_poly.pdbx_strand_id
1 'polypeptide(L)'
;MTAGRARFMMGSSRQESTPVNRIEHIALMANYNQWMNRKLYDAASTLTETQLAADRNAFFGSILGTLNHLTLGDTVWLKRFAQHPAGFAALVPLSSLAMPVDLKQVAFGTLRELSDRRAWLYQLIIDWAHSLREPDLDHRLHYHTMRGMAADKPFFSLLVHFFNHQTHHRGQATTLLTQAGVDVGDTDLLAIID
;
A
#
# COMPACT_ATOMS: atom_id res chain seq x y z
N MET A 1 -0.51 -53.79 50.83
CA MET A 1 -1.33 -52.67 50.32
C MET A 1 -0.48 -51.80 49.48
N THR A 2 -0.51 -51.99 48.17
CA THR A 2 0.33 -51.28 47.20
C THR A 2 -0.57 -50.29 46.40
N ALA A 3 -0.38 -49.01 46.63
CA ALA A 3 -1.09 -47.95 45.95
C ALA A 3 -0.47 -47.70 44.55
N GLY A 4 -1.25 -48.02 43.51
CA GLY A 4 -0.87 -47.74 42.11
C GLY A 4 -1.00 -46.24 41.82
N ARG A 5 0.10 -45.59 41.38
CA ARG A 5 0.10 -44.26 40.83
C ARG A 5 -0.38 -44.28 39.37
N ALA A 6 -1.55 -43.75 39.11
CA ALA A 6 -1.99 -43.47 37.76
C ALA A 6 -1.18 -42.30 37.17
N ARG A 7 -0.45 -42.57 36.07
CA ARG A 7 0.31 -41.56 35.31
C ARG A 7 -0.63 -40.94 34.30
N PHE A 8 -1.05 -39.69 34.57
CA PHE A 8 -1.85 -38.90 33.63
C PHE A 8 -0.92 -38.44 32.49
N MET A 9 -1.07 -39.06 31.32
CA MET A 9 -0.42 -38.56 30.11
C MET A 9 -1.20 -37.37 29.59
N MET A 10 -0.71 -36.16 29.80
CA MET A 10 -1.18 -34.99 29.08
C MET A 10 -0.68 -35.08 27.65
N GLY A 11 -1.55 -35.45 26.74
CA GLY A 11 -1.35 -35.31 25.32
C GLY A 11 -1.35 -33.81 24.98
N SER A 12 -0.16 -33.25 24.77
CA SER A 12 -0.01 -31.92 24.16
C SER A 12 -0.41 -32.01 22.70
N SER A 13 -1.65 -31.68 22.39
CA SER A 13 -2.06 -31.38 21.01
C SER A 13 -1.33 -30.11 20.59
N ARG A 14 -0.23 -30.25 19.85
CA ARG A 14 0.32 -29.12 19.09
C ARG A 14 -0.80 -28.67 18.14
N GLN A 15 -1.38 -27.51 18.42
CA GLN A 15 -2.15 -26.80 17.43
C GLN A 15 -1.18 -26.50 16.29
N GLU A 16 -1.31 -27.20 15.17
CA GLU A 16 -0.63 -26.84 13.93
C GLU A 16 -1.13 -25.44 13.56
N SER A 17 -0.25 -24.46 13.70
CA SER A 17 -0.56 -23.10 13.25
C SER A 17 -0.80 -23.16 11.73
N THR A 18 -2.00 -22.85 11.31
CA THR A 18 -2.31 -22.68 9.89
C THR A 18 -1.27 -21.69 9.30
N PRO A 19 -0.55 -22.07 8.24
CA PRO A 19 0.43 -21.15 7.66
C PRO A 19 -0.26 -19.87 7.22
N VAL A 20 0.35 -18.72 7.51
CA VAL A 20 -0.17 -17.42 7.08
C VAL A 20 -0.29 -17.43 5.56
N ASN A 21 -1.50 -17.27 5.04
CA ASN A 21 -1.75 -17.19 3.61
C ASN A 21 -1.27 -15.82 3.09
N ARG A 22 -0.16 -15.81 2.37
CA ARG A 22 0.44 -14.57 1.84
C ARG A 22 -0.49 -13.85 0.88
N ILE A 23 -1.29 -14.57 0.09
CA ILE A 23 -2.26 -13.99 -0.84
C ILE A 23 -3.38 -13.27 -0.08
N GLU A 24 -3.92 -13.89 0.96
CA GLU A 24 -4.94 -13.25 1.82
C GLU A 24 -4.40 -11.99 2.49
N HIS A 25 -3.15 -12.04 2.95
CA HIS A 25 -2.50 -10.85 3.53
C HIS A 25 -2.37 -9.71 2.50
N ILE A 26 -1.97 -10.02 1.26
CA ILE A 26 -1.85 -9.00 0.20
C ILE A 26 -3.23 -8.44 -0.18
N ALA A 27 -4.25 -9.28 -0.28
CA ALA A 27 -5.63 -8.85 -0.55
C ALA A 27 -6.16 -7.93 0.58
N LEU A 28 -5.92 -8.29 1.84
CA LEU A 28 -6.26 -7.46 3.00
C LEU A 28 -5.57 -6.09 2.92
N MET A 29 -4.26 -6.06 2.62
CA MET A 29 -3.51 -4.80 2.52
C MET A 29 -3.97 -3.95 1.33
N ALA A 30 -4.39 -4.55 0.22
CA ALA A 30 -4.97 -3.83 -0.92
C ALA A 30 -6.32 -3.18 -0.54
N ASN A 31 -7.19 -3.90 0.16
CA ASN A 31 -8.46 -3.39 0.67
C ASN A 31 -8.25 -2.27 1.70
N TYR A 32 -7.34 -2.46 2.65
CA TYR A 32 -6.95 -1.43 3.62
C TYR A 32 -6.42 -0.18 2.93
N ASN A 33 -5.59 -0.35 1.91
CA ASN A 33 -5.07 0.77 1.13
C ASN A 33 -6.19 1.57 0.44
N GLN A 34 -7.17 0.91 -0.17
CA GLN A 34 -8.32 1.58 -0.76
C GLN A 34 -9.15 2.31 0.28
N TRP A 35 -9.50 1.64 1.39
CA TRP A 35 -10.30 2.20 2.46
C TRP A 35 -9.65 3.45 3.06
N MET A 36 -8.36 3.39 3.39
CA MET A 36 -7.61 4.51 3.95
C MET A 36 -7.45 5.66 2.96
N ASN A 37 -7.19 5.37 1.68
CA ASN A 37 -7.08 6.43 0.68
C ASN A 37 -8.42 7.18 0.51
N ARG A 38 -9.56 6.48 0.49
CA ARG A 38 -10.87 7.13 0.44
C ARG A 38 -11.03 8.11 1.61
N LYS A 39 -10.76 7.66 2.83
CA LYS A 39 -10.84 8.53 4.03
C LYS A 39 -9.94 9.76 3.93
N LEU A 40 -8.69 9.59 3.48
CA LEU A 40 -7.76 10.71 3.31
C LEU A 40 -8.25 11.73 2.29
N TYR A 41 -8.76 11.27 1.15
CA TYR A 41 -9.25 12.16 0.09
C TYR A 41 -10.56 12.82 0.47
N ASP A 42 -11.47 12.12 1.17
CA ASP A 42 -12.70 12.69 1.72
C ASP A 42 -12.37 13.77 2.75
N ALA A 43 -11.45 13.51 3.68
CA ALA A 43 -10.96 14.49 4.62
C ALA A 43 -10.29 15.69 3.93
N ALA A 44 -9.41 15.44 2.96
CA ALA A 44 -8.75 16.49 2.19
C ALA A 44 -9.75 17.39 1.41
N SER A 45 -10.86 16.82 0.95
CA SER A 45 -11.90 17.55 0.19
C SER A 45 -12.60 18.65 0.99
N THR A 46 -12.47 18.67 2.32
CA THR A 46 -13.00 19.71 3.18
C THR A 46 -12.13 20.98 3.19
N LEU A 47 -10.92 20.90 2.64
CA LEU A 47 -9.98 22.02 2.55
C LEU A 47 -10.04 22.67 1.16
N THR A 48 -9.74 23.96 1.11
CA THR A 48 -9.56 24.68 -0.16
C THR A 48 -8.25 24.25 -0.84
N GLU A 49 -8.15 24.44 -2.15
CA GLU A 49 -6.90 24.15 -2.90
C GLU A 49 -5.70 24.95 -2.33
N THR A 50 -5.93 26.18 -1.89
CA THR A 50 -4.91 27.01 -1.22
C THR A 50 -4.42 26.35 0.09
N GLN A 51 -5.33 25.81 0.90
CA GLN A 51 -4.97 25.13 2.16
C GLN A 51 -4.25 23.80 1.91
N LEU A 52 -4.64 23.08 0.86
CA LEU A 52 -3.98 21.85 0.45
C LEU A 52 -2.56 22.07 -0.06
N ALA A 53 -2.34 23.17 -0.79
CA ALA A 53 -1.03 23.52 -1.36
C ALA A 53 -0.13 24.33 -0.39
N ALA A 54 -0.67 24.81 0.73
CA ALA A 54 0.09 25.58 1.71
C ALA A 54 1.30 24.82 2.23
N ASP A 55 2.47 25.47 2.26
CA ASP A 55 3.69 24.88 2.82
C ASP A 55 3.52 24.65 4.34
N ARG A 56 3.79 23.43 4.76
CA ARG A 56 3.69 22.98 6.16
C ARG A 56 5.03 22.54 6.73
N ASN A 57 6.15 22.91 6.08
CA ASN A 57 7.49 22.44 6.42
C ASN A 57 7.60 20.91 6.49
N ALA A 58 6.77 20.21 5.72
CA ALA A 58 6.78 18.76 5.60
C ALA A 58 7.77 18.30 4.53
N PHE A 59 8.15 17.01 4.53
CA PHE A 59 9.13 16.48 3.57
C PHE A 59 8.73 16.69 2.09
N PHE A 60 7.42 16.69 1.81
CA PHE A 60 6.84 17.00 0.50
C PHE A 60 6.17 18.39 0.45
N GLY A 61 6.51 19.28 1.36
CA GLY A 61 6.04 20.65 1.48
C GLY A 61 4.61 20.75 2.01
N SER A 62 3.65 20.08 1.38
CA SER A 62 2.21 20.29 1.62
C SER A 62 1.42 18.98 1.68
N ILE A 63 0.13 19.07 2.01
CA ILE A 63 -0.83 17.95 1.90
C ILE A 63 -0.88 17.51 0.43
N LEU A 64 -1.06 18.44 -0.50
CA LEU A 64 -1.11 18.16 -1.94
C LEU A 64 0.17 17.48 -2.41
N GLY A 65 1.35 17.94 -1.97
CA GLY A 65 2.64 17.33 -2.29
C GLY A 65 2.76 15.90 -1.77
N THR A 66 2.29 15.62 -0.56
CA THR A 66 2.30 14.27 0.03
C THR A 66 1.37 13.32 -0.72
N LEU A 67 0.16 13.76 -1.12
CA LEU A 67 -0.76 12.97 -1.92
C LEU A 67 -0.24 12.72 -3.34
N ASN A 68 0.45 13.69 -3.94
CA ASN A 68 1.17 13.50 -5.20
C ASN A 68 2.23 12.42 -5.08
N HIS A 69 3.07 12.49 -4.02
CA HIS A 69 4.11 11.49 -3.77
C HIS A 69 3.54 10.07 -3.67
N LEU A 70 2.46 9.87 -2.92
CA LEU A 70 1.78 8.57 -2.82
C LEU A 70 1.35 8.05 -4.20
N THR A 71 0.75 8.91 -5.00
CA THR A 71 0.25 8.56 -6.34
C THR A 71 1.37 8.21 -7.32
N LEU A 72 2.46 8.99 -7.28
CA LEU A 72 3.64 8.76 -8.12
C LEU A 72 4.41 7.52 -7.67
N GLY A 73 4.58 7.32 -6.36
CA GLY A 73 5.22 6.14 -5.79
C GLY A 73 4.51 4.85 -6.18
N ASP A 74 3.18 4.84 -6.08
CA ASP A 74 2.37 3.70 -6.51
C ASP A 74 2.54 3.43 -8.01
N THR A 75 2.50 4.47 -8.83
CA THR A 75 2.70 4.35 -10.29
C THR A 75 4.06 3.71 -10.60
N VAL A 76 5.13 4.16 -9.95
CA VAL A 76 6.48 3.59 -10.14
C VAL A 76 6.53 2.11 -9.76
N TRP A 77 6.00 1.76 -8.59
CA TRP A 77 6.05 0.38 -8.13
C TRP A 77 5.19 -0.56 -8.97
N LEU A 78 3.98 -0.17 -9.32
CA LEU A 78 3.10 -0.97 -10.16
C LEU A 78 3.67 -1.16 -11.58
N LYS A 79 4.35 -0.15 -12.15
CA LYS A 79 5.07 -0.30 -13.42
C LYS A 79 6.25 -1.28 -13.31
N ARG A 80 6.92 -1.36 -12.16
CA ARG A 80 7.94 -2.39 -11.90
C ARG A 80 7.30 -3.78 -11.77
N PHE A 81 6.19 -3.89 -11.03
CA PHE A 81 5.47 -5.16 -10.89
C PHE A 81 4.88 -5.66 -12.21
N ALA A 82 4.54 -4.77 -13.13
CA ALA A 82 4.13 -5.13 -14.49
C ALA A 82 5.24 -5.86 -15.31
N GLN A 83 6.49 -5.80 -14.84
CA GLN A 83 7.62 -6.54 -15.45
C GLN A 83 7.72 -7.98 -14.95
N HIS A 84 6.87 -8.40 -14.03
CA HIS A 84 6.86 -9.77 -13.51
C HIS A 84 6.49 -10.77 -14.61
N PRO A 85 7.18 -11.94 -14.71
CA PRO A 85 6.95 -12.91 -15.81
C PRO A 85 5.53 -13.50 -15.84
N ALA A 86 4.76 -13.42 -14.74
CA ALA A 86 3.35 -13.83 -14.74
C ALA A 86 2.47 -12.99 -15.67
N GLY A 87 2.94 -11.81 -16.12
CA GLY A 87 2.22 -10.99 -17.10
C GLY A 87 0.86 -10.53 -16.60
N PHE A 88 0.80 -9.91 -15.42
CA PHE A 88 -0.45 -9.50 -14.77
C PHE A 88 -1.31 -8.59 -15.65
N ALA A 89 -2.43 -9.12 -16.17
CA ALA A 89 -3.33 -8.40 -17.08
C ALA A 89 -3.87 -7.09 -16.46
N ALA A 90 -4.13 -7.07 -15.16
CA ALA A 90 -4.57 -5.88 -14.45
C ALA A 90 -3.57 -4.71 -14.52
N LEU A 91 -2.27 -4.98 -14.71
CA LEU A 91 -1.23 -3.94 -14.78
C LEU A 91 -0.94 -3.45 -16.21
N VAL A 92 -1.50 -4.08 -17.24
CA VAL A 92 -1.31 -3.69 -18.66
C VAL A 92 -1.65 -2.21 -18.92
N PRO A 93 -2.73 -1.63 -18.34
CA PRO A 93 -3.06 -0.22 -18.58
C PRO A 93 -1.97 0.77 -18.15
N LEU A 94 -1.05 0.39 -17.26
CA LEU A 94 0.08 1.21 -16.84
C LEU A 94 1.12 1.45 -17.95
N SER A 95 1.10 0.65 -19.01
CA SER A 95 2.02 0.80 -20.15
C SER A 95 1.86 2.16 -20.83
N SER A 96 0.64 2.71 -20.84
CA SER A 96 0.34 4.03 -21.42
C SER A 96 0.87 5.21 -20.59
N LEU A 97 1.24 4.99 -19.32
CA LEU A 97 1.75 6.04 -18.46
C LEU A 97 3.26 6.18 -18.60
N ALA A 98 3.75 7.42 -18.63
CA ALA A 98 5.17 7.68 -18.48
C ALA A 98 5.66 7.24 -17.08
N MET A 99 6.93 6.82 -16.98
CA MET A 99 7.56 6.60 -15.68
C MET A 99 7.78 7.95 -15.01
N PRO A 100 7.32 8.16 -13.76
CA PRO A 100 7.64 9.38 -13.02
C PRO A 100 9.16 9.56 -12.91
N VAL A 101 9.65 10.77 -13.18
CA VAL A 101 11.09 11.07 -13.13
C VAL A 101 11.52 11.65 -11.78
N ASP A 102 10.60 12.32 -11.09
CA ASP A 102 10.80 12.87 -9.74
C ASP A 102 9.58 12.57 -8.87
N LEU A 103 9.82 11.98 -7.71
CA LEU A 103 8.77 11.63 -6.74
C LEU A 103 8.39 12.79 -5.81
N LYS A 104 9.06 13.94 -5.92
CA LYS A 104 8.72 15.18 -5.20
C LYS A 104 7.94 16.17 -6.07
N GLN A 105 7.77 15.88 -7.36
CA GLN A 105 7.02 16.77 -8.24
C GLN A 105 5.53 16.81 -7.88
N VAL A 106 4.90 17.96 -8.07
CA VAL A 106 3.45 18.12 -8.05
C VAL A 106 2.96 17.87 -9.48
N ALA A 107 2.67 16.60 -9.80
CA ALA A 107 2.20 16.19 -11.13
C ALA A 107 0.70 16.47 -11.34
N PHE A 108 -0.05 16.56 -10.25
CA PHE A 108 -1.48 16.86 -10.21
C PHE A 108 -1.66 18.13 -9.38
N GLY A 109 -2.13 19.20 -10.02
CA GLY A 109 -2.25 20.53 -9.42
C GLY A 109 -3.45 20.70 -8.50
N THR A 110 -4.45 19.83 -8.60
CA THR A 110 -5.70 19.88 -7.85
C THR A 110 -6.01 18.56 -7.16
N LEU A 111 -6.80 18.64 -6.07
CA LEU A 111 -7.29 17.45 -5.38
C LEU A 111 -8.17 16.59 -6.30
N ARG A 112 -8.93 17.21 -7.19
CA ARG A 112 -9.79 16.50 -8.14
C ARG A 112 -8.97 15.60 -9.07
N GLU A 113 -7.93 16.13 -9.71
CA GLU A 113 -7.05 15.35 -10.59
C GLU A 113 -6.39 14.18 -9.84
N LEU A 114 -5.96 14.44 -8.60
CA LEU A 114 -5.43 13.40 -7.72
C LEU A 114 -6.49 12.33 -7.38
N SER A 115 -7.71 12.73 -7.03
CA SER A 115 -8.81 11.82 -6.70
C SER A 115 -9.16 10.91 -7.88
N ASP A 116 -9.27 11.47 -9.08
CA ASP A 116 -9.56 10.70 -10.29
C ASP A 116 -8.46 9.67 -10.57
N ARG A 117 -7.19 10.09 -10.47
CA ARG A 117 -6.05 9.19 -10.62
C ARG A 117 -6.01 8.14 -9.52
N ARG A 118 -6.28 8.52 -8.28
CA ARG A 118 -6.26 7.61 -7.13
C ARG A 118 -7.38 6.56 -7.23
N ALA A 119 -8.58 6.97 -7.63
CA ALA A 119 -9.71 6.04 -7.85
C ALA A 119 -9.35 4.94 -8.86
N TRP A 120 -8.73 5.31 -9.97
CA TRP A 120 -8.24 4.36 -10.96
C TRP A 120 -7.14 3.43 -10.40
N LEU A 121 -6.16 3.98 -9.65
CA LEU A 121 -5.05 3.20 -9.12
C LEU A 121 -5.51 2.16 -8.09
N TYR A 122 -6.44 2.47 -7.18
CA TYR A 122 -6.82 1.43 -6.21
C TYR A 122 -7.68 0.32 -6.80
N GLN A 123 -8.49 0.61 -7.82
CA GLN A 123 -9.16 -0.48 -8.52
C GLN A 123 -8.13 -1.40 -9.18
N LEU A 124 -7.13 -0.83 -9.85
CA LEU A 124 -6.05 -1.57 -10.46
C LEU A 124 -5.24 -2.39 -9.43
N ILE A 125 -4.94 -1.82 -8.26
CA ILE A 125 -4.23 -2.51 -7.17
C ILE A 125 -5.06 -3.70 -6.64
N ILE A 126 -6.38 -3.54 -6.47
CA ILE A 126 -7.28 -4.59 -6.01
C ILE A 126 -7.36 -5.72 -7.03
N ASP A 127 -7.63 -5.40 -8.31
CA ASP A 127 -7.74 -6.39 -9.37
C ASP A 127 -6.43 -7.17 -9.53
N TRP A 128 -5.31 -6.48 -9.45
CA TRP A 128 -3.98 -7.10 -9.47
C TRP A 128 -3.74 -7.98 -8.24
N ALA A 129 -4.02 -7.51 -7.03
CA ALA A 129 -3.83 -8.29 -5.81
C ALA A 129 -4.63 -9.59 -5.83
N HIS A 130 -5.86 -9.57 -6.36
CA HIS A 130 -6.69 -10.77 -6.54
C HIS A 130 -6.20 -11.70 -7.66
N SER A 131 -5.38 -11.22 -8.58
CA SER A 131 -4.81 -12.05 -9.66
C SER A 131 -3.54 -12.81 -9.24
N LEU A 132 -2.95 -12.48 -8.10
CA LEU A 132 -1.73 -13.09 -7.58
C LEU A 132 -1.97 -14.54 -7.14
N ARG A 133 -0.97 -15.40 -7.36
CA ARG A 133 -0.93 -16.78 -6.90
C ARG A 133 0.32 -17.00 -6.07
N GLU A 134 0.29 -17.97 -5.15
CA GLU A 134 1.43 -18.26 -4.27
C GLU A 134 2.77 -18.44 -5.01
N PRO A 135 2.86 -19.16 -6.14
CA PRO A 135 4.14 -19.28 -6.87
C PRO A 135 4.69 -17.96 -7.40
N ASP A 136 3.82 -16.98 -7.69
CA ASP A 136 4.26 -15.66 -8.17
C ASP A 136 5.07 -14.93 -7.10
N LEU A 137 4.76 -15.16 -5.82
CA LEU A 137 5.40 -14.50 -4.68
C LEU A 137 6.85 -14.94 -4.43
N ASP A 138 7.24 -16.10 -4.95
CA ASP A 138 8.59 -16.66 -4.77
C ASP A 138 9.57 -16.14 -5.84
N HIS A 139 9.06 -15.43 -6.86
CA HIS A 139 9.88 -14.86 -7.92
C HIS A 139 10.82 -13.77 -7.38
N ARG A 140 11.96 -13.59 -8.04
CA ARG A 140 12.83 -12.43 -7.84
C ARG A 140 12.63 -11.43 -8.96
N LEU A 141 12.26 -10.20 -8.60
CA LEU A 141 12.01 -9.16 -9.59
C LEU A 141 13.29 -8.37 -9.85
N HIS A 142 13.67 -8.31 -11.13
CA HIS A 142 14.76 -7.46 -11.62
C HIS A 142 14.16 -6.12 -12.07
N TYR A 143 14.70 -5.01 -11.58
CA TYR A 143 14.23 -3.68 -11.94
C TYR A 143 15.35 -2.64 -11.80
N HIS A 144 15.10 -1.42 -12.24
CA HIS A 144 16.00 -0.29 -12.00
C HIS A 144 15.40 0.66 -10.95
N THR A 145 16.27 1.11 -10.04
CA THR A 145 15.91 2.17 -9.07
C THR A 145 15.69 3.50 -9.80
N MET A 146 15.16 4.51 -9.09
CA MET A 146 15.02 5.88 -9.65
C MET A 146 16.37 6.51 -10.03
N ARG A 147 17.48 5.97 -9.51
CA ARG A 147 18.86 6.40 -9.85
C ARG A 147 19.47 5.57 -10.99
N GLY A 148 18.69 4.73 -11.66
CA GLY A 148 19.16 3.88 -12.76
C GLY A 148 19.97 2.65 -12.32
N MET A 149 20.14 2.39 -11.03
CA MET A 149 20.88 1.22 -10.55
C MET A 149 20.04 -0.05 -10.69
N ALA A 150 20.64 -1.13 -11.19
CA ALA A 150 20.00 -2.44 -11.23
C ALA A 150 19.76 -2.96 -9.82
N ALA A 151 18.61 -3.57 -9.61
CA ALA A 151 18.21 -4.21 -8.37
C ALA A 151 17.53 -5.54 -8.66
N ASP A 152 17.76 -6.50 -7.77
CA ASP A 152 17.18 -7.83 -7.80
C ASP A 152 16.69 -8.17 -6.38
N LYS A 153 15.38 -8.29 -6.20
CA LYS A 153 14.77 -8.46 -4.87
C LYS A 153 13.65 -9.52 -4.91
N PRO A 154 13.43 -10.23 -3.78
CA PRO A 154 12.28 -11.13 -3.65
C PRO A 154 10.97 -10.35 -3.85
N PHE A 155 10.11 -10.84 -4.72
CA PHE A 155 8.88 -10.14 -5.09
C PHE A 155 7.96 -9.90 -3.88
N PHE A 156 7.74 -10.92 -3.04
CA PHE A 156 6.94 -10.75 -1.82
C PHE A 156 7.48 -9.63 -0.91
N SER A 157 8.79 -9.53 -0.74
CA SER A 157 9.39 -8.45 0.05
C SER A 157 9.12 -7.06 -0.55
N LEU A 158 9.05 -6.99 -1.89
CA LEU A 158 8.68 -5.74 -2.57
C LEU A 158 7.20 -5.39 -2.39
N LEU A 159 6.30 -6.38 -2.31
CA LEU A 159 4.89 -6.16 -1.98
C LEU A 159 4.73 -5.64 -0.55
N VAL A 160 5.44 -6.24 0.40
CA VAL A 160 5.48 -5.76 1.79
C VAL A 160 6.01 -4.32 1.84
N HIS A 161 7.09 -4.01 1.12
CA HIS A 161 7.61 -2.64 1.01
C HIS A 161 6.57 -1.68 0.42
N PHE A 162 5.88 -2.08 -0.65
CA PHE A 162 4.86 -1.27 -1.32
C PHE A 162 3.76 -0.82 -0.36
N PHE A 163 3.16 -1.73 0.39
CA PHE A 163 2.10 -1.40 1.33
C PHE A 163 2.62 -0.64 2.57
N ASN A 164 3.82 -0.96 3.07
CA ASN A 164 4.44 -0.19 4.14
C ASN A 164 4.78 1.24 3.73
N HIS A 165 5.26 1.46 2.52
CA HIS A 165 5.52 2.79 1.97
C HIS A 165 4.23 3.63 1.94
N GLN A 166 3.12 3.05 1.48
CA GLN A 166 1.83 3.72 1.49
C GLN A 166 1.35 4.05 2.91
N THR A 167 1.45 3.09 3.85
CA THR A 167 1.07 3.31 5.25
C THR A 167 1.90 4.42 5.89
N HIS A 168 3.21 4.45 5.64
CA HIS A 168 4.11 5.50 6.13
C HIS A 168 3.68 6.89 5.65
N HIS A 169 3.47 7.07 4.35
CA HIS A 169 3.12 8.38 3.78
C HIS A 169 1.67 8.78 4.02
N ARG A 170 0.75 7.83 4.17
CA ARG A 170 -0.61 8.13 4.66
C ARG A 170 -0.57 8.66 6.08
N GLY A 171 0.26 8.09 6.97
CA GLY A 171 0.46 8.65 8.32
C GLY A 171 0.96 10.10 8.29
N GLN A 172 1.87 10.44 7.38
CA GLN A 172 2.30 11.83 7.17
C GLN A 172 1.14 12.72 6.70
N ALA A 173 0.36 12.28 5.70
CA ALA A 173 -0.80 13.02 5.20
C ALA A 173 -1.87 13.21 6.29
N THR A 174 -2.16 12.17 7.10
CA THR A 174 -3.08 12.24 8.25
C THR A 174 -2.62 13.29 9.25
N THR A 175 -1.33 13.30 9.61
CA THR A 175 -0.76 14.31 10.52
C THR A 175 -0.94 15.73 9.97
N LEU A 176 -0.67 15.94 8.67
CA LEU A 176 -0.83 17.26 8.04
C LEU A 176 -2.29 17.71 7.97
N LEU A 177 -3.23 16.79 7.74
CA LEU A 177 -4.68 17.06 7.79
C LEU A 177 -5.12 17.45 9.21
N THR A 178 -4.68 16.70 10.23
CA THR A 178 -4.97 17.02 11.64
C THR A 178 -4.42 18.41 12.02
N GLN A 179 -3.21 18.75 11.59
CA GLN A 179 -2.62 20.09 11.79
C GLN A 179 -3.40 21.19 11.03
N ALA A 180 -4.14 20.82 9.98
CA ALA A 180 -5.04 21.71 9.27
C ALA A 180 -6.43 21.81 9.93
N GLY A 181 -6.66 21.13 11.05
CA GLY A 181 -7.94 21.09 11.76
C GLY A 181 -8.94 20.08 11.20
N VAL A 182 -8.48 19.13 10.38
CA VAL A 182 -9.35 18.10 9.76
C VAL A 182 -9.12 16.75 10.43
N ASP A 183 -10.20 16.15 10.92
CA ASP A 183 -10.20 14.79 11.48
C ASP A 183 -10.39 13.76 10.36
N VAL A 184 -9.46 12.81 10.26
CA VAL A 184 -9.53 11.68 9.32
C VAL A 184 -10.32 10.50 9.92
N GLY A 185 -10.56 10.53 11.23
CA GLY A 185 -11.20 9.45 11.99
C GLY A 185 -10.28 8.24 12.16
N ASP A 186 -10.89 7.08 12.45
CA ASP A 186 -10.16 5.84 12.68
C ASP A 186 -9.30 5.44 11.48
N THR A 187 -8.05 5.06 11.75
CA THR A 187 -7.04 4.67 10.73
C THR A 187 -6.53 3.24 10.93
N ASP A 188 -7.06 2.52 11.92
CA ASP A 188 -6.55 1.21 12.28
C ASP A 188 -6.99 0.13 11.28
N LEU A 189 -6.08 -0.76 10.95
CA LEU A 189 -6.37 -1.93 10.10
C LEU A 189 -7.48 -2.81 10.73
N LEU A 190 -7.59 -2.82 12.06
CA LEU A 190 -8.62 -3.54 12.79
C LEU A 190 -10.05 -3.17 12.37
N ALA A 191 -10.26 -1.96 11.86
CA ALA A 191 -11.57 -1.49 11.41
C ALA A 191 -12.14 -2.27 10.20
N ILE A 192 -11.31 -3.08 9.51
CA ILE A 192 -11.70 -3.86 8.33
C ILE A 192 -11.36 -5.36 8.46
N ILE A 193 -10.97 -5.81 9.65
CA ILE A 193 -10.75 -7.23 9.97
C ILE A 193 -11.99 -7.73 10.73
N ASP A 194 -12.56 -8.86 10.26
CA ASP A 194 -13.68 -9.56 10.90
C ASP A 194 -13.22 -10.37 12.13
#